data_8d000d2f5e4819834915044bf9293740
#
_entry.id   8d000d2f5e4819834915044bf9293740
#
_cell.length_a   1.000
_cell.length_b   1.000
_cell.length_c   1.000
_cell.angle_alpha   90.00
_cell.angle_beta   90.00
_cell.angle_gamma   90.00
#
_symmetry.space_group_name_H-M   'P 1'
#
loop_
_entity.id
_entity.type
_entity.pdbx_description
1 polymer ?
#
loop_
_entity_poly.entity_id
_entity_poly.type
_entity_poly.pdbx_seq_one_letter_code
_entity_poly.pdbx_strand_id
1 'polypeptide(L)'
;MNNRRITQGRGKVLGGSSSINGMIFQRGNPLDYQRWASDPGMSTWDYAHCLPYFKRLENCLAAPSDDQFRGHDGPLVQERGLVKNPLFGAFFEAVQQAGHELTADVNGYKQEGFAAFDRNLRRGRRLSAARAYLHPVMHRKNLTVQCRALVTKLMIENKKVTGVNFELPFGRKRTAMAREVILCGGAFNSPQLLQVSGIGDSEHLKKVGVEPVHHLPGVGANLQDHLEVYVQHSCTKPVSLNPMLKMHNRPFIGLKWLFRRGVGASNHFEGGGFIRGNNSFKYPNLMFHFLPIAVRYDGTAPAGGHGYQVHIGPMYSNSRGSVKIKSPDVRVKPELRLNYLSTPEDRQEWVEAIAAARKILSQPAFKEFDGGEISPGPECQTDSQVLEWVRRDGETAYHPSCTCKMGVDEMAVVDPLSMKVHGIEGLRVADASVMPYVTNGNIYAPTMMIAEKAADIILGVDPLKPESVQYFRHSN
;
A
#
# COMPACT_ATOMS: atom_id res chain seq x y z
N MET A 1 15.84 -5.22 13.42
CA MET A 1 16.35 -4.67 12.13
C MET A 1 17.79 -4.15 12.25
N ASN A 2 18.50 -4.41 13.33
CA ASN A 2 19.93 -4.11 13.53
C ASN A 2 20.31 -2.64 13.18
N ASN A 3 19.42 -1.70 13.49
CA ASN A 3 19.56 -0.27 13.13
C ASN A 3 19.79 0.03 11.63
N ARG A 4 19.42 -0.89 10.75
CA ARG A 4 19.53 -0.73 9.31
C ARG A 4 18.63 0.40 8.79
N ARG A 5 19.14 1.15 7.83
CA ARG A 5 18.33 2.16 7.11
C ARG A 5 17.62 1.50 5.93
N ILE A 6 16.30 1.65 5.88
CA ILE A 6 15.46 1.14 4.80
C ILE A 6 14.95 2.33 3.98
N THR A 7 15.14 2.27 2.66
CA THR A 7 14.72 3.34 1.76
C THR A 7 13.19 3.40 1.66
N GLN A 8 12.62 4.58 1.86
CA GLN A 8 11.18 4.84 1.78
C GLN A 8 10.86 5.71 0.56
N GLY A 9 10.70 5.10 -0.60
CA GLY A 9 10.37 5.82 -1.84
C GLY A 9 8.92 6.32 -1.88
N ARG A 10 8.72 7.61 -2.20
CA ARG A 10 7.38 8.21 -2.41
C ARG A 10 7.31 8.95 -3.73
N GLY A 11 6.18 8.89 -4.41
CA GLY A 11 5.96 9.58 -5.69
C GLY A 11 5.83 11.09 -5.51
N LYS A 12 6.73 11.86 -6.14
CA LYS A 12 6.70 13.34 -6.22
C LYS A 12 6.26 13.80 -7.60
N VAL A 13 5.12 13.33 -8.05
CA VAL A 13 4.53 13.61 -9.39
C VAL A 13 3.02 13.69 -9.28
N LEU A 14 2.34 14.15 -10.33
CA LEU A 14 0.87 14.03 -10.42
C LEU A 14 0.47 12.56 -10.30
N GLY A 15 -0.50 12.29 -9.42
CA GLY A 15 -0.90 10.93 -9.03
C GLY A 15 -0.11 10.35 -7.85
N GLY A 16 0.91 11.07 -7.33
CA GLY A 16 1.68 10.63 -6.17
C GLY A 16 2.26 9.22 -6.34
N SER A 17 2.21 8.40 -5.28
CA SER A 17 2.76 7.05 -5.31
C SER A 17 2.05 6.10 -6.28
N SER A 18 0.82 6.37 -6.71
CA SER A 18 0.16 5.57 -7.75
C SER A 18 0.86 5.64 -9.12
N SER A 19 1.69 6.65 -9.35
CA SER A 19 2.47 6.80 -10.58
C SER A 19 3.76 5.96 -10.59
N ILE A 20 4.17 5.38 -9.45
CA ILE A 20 5.39 4.60 -9.30
C ILE A 20 5.21 3.24 -8.59
N ASN A 21 4.02 2.94 -8.05
CA ASN A 21 3.71 1.69 -7.33
C ASN A 21 3.75 0.44 -8.24
N GLY A 22 3.62 -0.75 -7.65
CA GLY A 22 3.55 -2.03 -8.36
C GLY A 22 2.25 -2.27 -9.16
N MET A 23 1.29 -1.35 -9.15
CA MET A 23 0.00 -1.46 -9.84
C MET A 23 -0.89 -2.63 -9.42
N ILE A 24 -0.65 -3.24 -8.28
CA ILE A 24 -1.47 -4.31 -7.74
C ILE A 24 -2.70 -3.69 -7.09
N PHE A 25 -3.87 -4.27 -7.35
CA PHE A 25 -5.14 -3.80 -6.78
C PHE A 25 -5.68 -4.81 -5.79
N GLN A 26 -5.61 -4.47 -4.51
CA GLN A 26 -6.11 -5.27 -3.39
C GLN A 26 -6.97 -4.37 -2.50
N ARG A 27 -8.16 -4.87 -2.11
CA ARG A 27 -9.10 -4.09 -1.31
C ARG A 27 -8.91 -4.23 0.20
N GLY A 28 -8.02 -5.12 0.64
CA GLY A 28 -7.97 -5.59 2.01
C GLY A 28 -8.96 -6.73 2.25
N ASN A 29 -9.04 -7.20 3.49
CA ASN A 29 -10.05 -8.18 3.90
C ASN A 29 -11.29 -7.45 4.41
N PRO A 30 -12.53 -7.95 4.19
CA PRO A 30 -13.73 -7.38 4.80
C PRO A 30 -13.62 -7.19 6.32
N LEU A 31 -12.90 -8.07 7.01
CA LEU A 31 -12.69 -8.00 8.46
C LEU A 31 -11.75 -6.85 8.89
N ASP A 32 -10.94 -6.29 7.99
CA ASP A 32 -10.19 -5.06 8.27
C ASP A 32 -11.13 -3.90 8.56
N TYR A 33 -12.17 -3.76 7.75
CA TYR A 33 -13.19 -2.71 7.90
C TYR A 33 -14.11 -2.97 9.10
N GLN A 34 -14.40 -4.23 9.41
CA GLN A 34 -15.08 -4.57 10.67
C GLN A 34 -14.24 -4.18 11.88
N ARG A 35 -12.92 -4.40 11.81
CA ARG A 35 -11.99 -3.94 12.84
C ARG A 35 -11.98 -2.42 12.96
N TRP A 36 -11.98 -1.67 11.84
CA TRP A 36 -12.09 -0.22 11.89
C TRP A 36 -13.38 0.23 12.55
N ALA A 37 -14.51 -0.37 12.17
CA ALA A 37 -15.82 -0.03 12.68
C ALA A 37 -16.03 -0.41 14.15
N SER A 38 -15.21 -1.31 14.72
CA SER A 38 -15.26 -1.67 16.14
C SER A 38 -14.71 -0.57 17.07
N ASP A 39 -13.92 0.35 16.53
CA ASP A 39 -13.46 1.49 17.32
C ASP A 39 -14.59 2.52 17.53
N PRO A 40 -14.65 3.20 18.69
CA PRO A 40 -15.67 4.21 18.96
C PRO A 40 -15.72 5.30 17.88
N GLY A 41 -16.92 5.65 17.43
CA GLY A 41 -17.16 6.68 16.40
C GLY A 41 -16.91 6.22 14.96
N MET A 42 -16.50 4.96 14.75
CA MET A 42 -16.09 4.45 13.43
C MET A 42 -17.16 3.58 12.73
N SER A 43 -18.39 3.51 13.26
CA SER A 43 -19.43 2.58 12.77
C SER A 43 -19.76 2.67 11.27
N THR A 44 -19.53 3.83 10.64
CA THR A 44 -19.74 4.02 9.19
C THR A 44 -18.56 3.59 8.33
N TRP A 45 -17.55 2.97 8.91
CA TRP A 45 -16.34 2.49 8.22
C TRP A 45 -16.24 0.96 8.17
N ASP A 46 -17.35 0.24 8.44
CA ASP A 46 -17.45 -1.20 8.23
C ASP A 46 -17.45 -1.55 6.73
N TYR A 47 -17.36 -2.85 6.42
CA TYR A 47 -17.29 -3.28 5.03
C TYR A 47 -18.55 -2.94 4.23
N ALA A 48 -19.74 -3.01 4.85
CA ALA A 48 -20.99 -2.69 4.15
C ALA A 48 -21.03 -1.20 3.71
N HIS A 49 -20.51 -0.29 4.53
CA HIS A 49 -20.41 1.13 4.17
C HIS A 49 -19.24 1.44 3.23
N CYS A 50 -18.18 0.63 3.21
CA CYS A 50 -17.02 0.82 2.35
C CYS A 50 -17.19 0.19 0.94
N LEU A 51 -17.93 -0.92 0.83
CA LEU A 51 -18.12 -1.66 -0.41
C LEU A 51 -18.66 -0.82 -1.57
N PRO A 52 -19.72 -0.01 -1.42
CA PRO A 52 -20.23 0.80 -2.52
C PRO A 52 -19.20 1.82 -3.04
N TYR A 53 -18.30 2.32 -2.20
CA TYR A 53 -17.19 3.18 -2.61
C TYR A 53 -16.11 2.40 -3.38
N PHE A 54 -15.83 1.15 -2.99
CA PHE A 54 -14.97 0.27 -3.78
C PHE A 54 -15.57 -0.01 -5.16
N LYS A 55 -16.86 -0.23 -5.25
CA LYS A 55 -17.55 -0.46 -6.53
C LYS A 55 -17.57 0.80 -7.39
N ARG A 56 -17.83 1.98 -6.79
CA ARG A 56 -17.82 3.28 -7.50
C ARG A 56 -16.47 3.63 -8.11
N LEU A 57 -15.37 3.32 -7.44
CA LEU A 57 -14.04 3.70 -7.94
C LEU A 57 -13.51 2.79 -9.05
N GLU A 58 -14.01 1.56 -9.18
CA GLU A 58 -13.39 0.56 -10.06
C GLU A 58 -14.20 0.22 -11.31
N ASN A 59 -13.46 -0.20 -12.33
CA ASN A 59 -13.98 -0.89 -13.50
C ASN A 59 -13.22 -2.20 -13.67
N CYS A 60 -13.74 -3.28 -13.08
CA CYS A 60 -13.14 -4.60 -13.11
C CYS A 60 -13.51 -5.35 -14.39
N LEU A 61 -12.57 -5.49 -15.33
CA LEU A 61 -12.82 -6.13 -16.61
C LEU A 61 -12.95 -7.65 -16.52
N ALA A 62 -12.53 -8.27 -15.42
CA ALA A 62 -12.52 -9.72 -15.25
C ALA A 62 -13.73 -10.27 -14.51
N ALA A 63 -14.45 -9.43 -13.77
CA ALA A 63 -15.63 -9.85 -13.01
C ALA A 63 -16.89 -9.85 -13.90
N PRO A 64 -17.85 -10.76 -13.65
CA PRO A 64 -19.16 -10.71 -14.25
C PRO A 64 -19.89 -9.39 -13.95
N SER A 65 -20.78 -8.96 -14.84
CA SER A 65 -21.51 -7.69 -14.70
C SER A 65 -22.48 -7.65 -13.51
N ASP A 66 -22.89 -8.82 -13.02
CA ASP A 66 -23.77 -9.01 -11.86
C ASP A 66 -23.01 -9.34 -10.56
N ASP A 67 -21.70 -9.19 -10.56
CA ASP A 67 -20.87 -9.45 -9.38
C ASP A 67 -21.25 -8.52 -8.21
N GLN A 68 -21.51 -9.12 -7.05
CA GLN A 68 -21.94 -8.37 -5.86
C GLN A 68 -20.80 -7.55 -5.23
N PHE A 69 -19.55 -7.93 -5.45
CA PHE A 69 -18.36 -7.30 -4.85
C PHE A 69 -17.73 -6.27 -5.77
N ARG A 70 -17.84 -6.41 -7.09
CA ARG A 70 -17.05 -5.67 -8.05
C ARG A 70 -17.85 -4.57 -8.76
N GLY A 71 -17.16 -3.47 -9.11
CA GLY A 71 -17.72 -2.36 -9.88
C GLY A 71 -17.25 -2.40 -11.34
N HIS A 72 -18.05 -1.80 -12.25
CA HIS A 72 -17.81 -1.86 -13.70
C HIS A 72 -17.75 -0.49 -14.39
N ASP A 73 -18.11 0.60 -13.71
CA ASP A 73 -18.27 1.93 -14.32
C ASP A 73 -17.30 2.97 -13.76
N GLY A 74 -16.45 2.57 -12.79
CA GLY A 74 -15.53 3.48 -12.13
C GLY A 74 -14.33 3.90 -12.99
N PRO A 75 -13.65 4.97 -12.60
CA PRO A 75 -12.52 5.52 -13.34
C PRO A 75 -11.25 4.65 -13.28
N LEU A 76 -11.12 3.78 -12.29
CA LEU A 76 -9.97 2.88 -12.13
C LEU A 76 -10.24 1.54 -12.82
N VAL A 77 -9.81 1.42 -14.08
CA VAL A 77 -9.85 0.15 -14.80
C VAL A 77 -8.83 -0.83 -14.21
N GLN A 78 -9.26 -2.09 -14.02
CA GLN A 78 -8.39 -3.19 -13.63
C GLN A 78 -8.40 -4.28 -14.68
N GLU A 79 -7.18 -4.70 -15.07
CA GLU A 79 -6.96 -5.86 -15.91
C GLU A 79 -6.43 -7.01 -15.05
N ARG A 80 -7.03 -8.20 -15.12
CA ARG A 80 -6.54 -9.42 -14.45
C ARG A 80 -5.19 -9.83 -15.03
N GLY A 81 -4.29 -10.33 -14.18
CA GLY A 81 -3.02 -10.92 -14.55
C GLY A 81 -3.20 -12.04 -15.57
N LEU A 82 -2.40 -12.03 -16.64
CA LEU A 82 -2.51 -13.05 -17.69
C LEU A 82 -1.90 -14.39 -17.27
N VAL A 83 -0.97 -14.37 -16.30
CA VAL A 83 -0.26 -15.55 -15.73
C VAL A 83 0.26 -16.55 -16.79
N LYS A 84 0.71 -16.03 -17.94
CA LYS A 84 1.12 -16.83 -19.09
C LYS A 84 2.50 -17.46 -18.99
N ASN A 85 3.36 -16.95 -18.10
CA ASN A 85 4.67 -17.53 -17.92
C ASN A 85 4.52 -18.94 -17.30
N PRO A 86 5.21 -19.98 -17.79
CA PRO A 86 5.09 -21.36 -17.27
C PRO A 86 5.30 -21.48 -15.76
N LEU A 87 6.13 -20.61 -15.18
CA LEU A 87 6.36 -20.57 -13.73
C LEU A 87 5.10 -20.23 -12.92
N PHE A 88 4.12 -19.51 -13.48
CA PHE A 88 2.84 -19.31 -12.79
C PHE A 88 2.01 -20.59 -12.74
N GLY A 89 2.04 -21.40 -13.81
CA GLY A 89 1.38 -22.71 -13.82
C GLY A 89 1.97 -23.62 -12.73
N ALA A 90 3.30 -23.73 -12.69
CA ALA A 90 4.00 -24.47 -11.65
C ALA A 90 3.70 -23.93 -10.23
N PHE A 91 3.62 -22.61 -10.07
CA PHE A 91 3.30 -22.00 -8.78
C PHE A 91 1.90 -22.36 -8.29
N PHE A 92 0.87 -22.21 -9.13
CA PHE A 92 -0.50 -22.54 -8.74
C PHE A 92 -0.70 -24.03 -8.46
N GLU A 93 -0.03 -24.90 -9.22
CA GLU A 93 -0.03 -26.32 -8.95
C GLU A 93 0.70 -26.65 -7.63
N ALA A 94 1.86 -26.05 -7.39
CA ALA A 94 2.60 -26.19 -6.15
C ALA A 94 1.79 -25.73 -4.93
N VAL A 95 1.04 -24.66 -5.06
CA VAL A 95 0.11 -24.16 -4.03
C VAL A 95 -0.92 -25.24 -3.65
N GLN A 96 -1.54 -25.89 -4.64
CA GLN A 96 -2.50 -26.96 -4.40
C GLN A 96 -1.83 -28.21 -3.79
N GLN A 97 -0.64 -28.59 -4.28
CA GLN A 97 0.16 -29.68 -3.71
C GLN A 97 0.57 -29.40 -2.25
N ALA A 98 0.78 -28.14 -1.88
CA ALA A 98 1.06 -27.73 -0.51
C ALA A 98 -0.19 -27.71 0.39
N GLY A 99 -1.38 -28.00 -0.16
CA GLY A 99 -2.65 -28.08 0.56
C GLY A 99 -3.41 -26.75 0.65
N HIS A 100 -3.06 -25.76 -0.17
CA HIS A 100 -3.80 -24.50 -0.24
C HIS A 100 -4.77 -24.47 -1.43
N GLU A 101 -5.84 -23.70 -1.31
CA GLU A 101 -6.86 -23.57 -2.35
C GLU A 101 -6.52 -22.45 -3.34
N LEU A 102 -7.05 -22.59 -4.54
CA LEU A 102 -7.19 -21.47 -5.47
C LEU A 102 -8.52 -20.75 -5.20
N THR A 103 -8.51 -19.43 -5.34
CA THR A 103 -9.74 -18.62 -5.29
C THR A 103 -9.96 -17.92 -6.63
N ALA A 104 -11.21 -17.68 -6.97
CA ALA A 104 -11.53 -16.99 -8.22
C ALA A 104 -11.12 -15.52 -8.21
N ASP A 105 -11.28 -14.87 -7.06
CA ASP A 105 -10.98 -13.45 -6.89
C ASP A 105 -10.67 -13.12 -5.42
N VAL A 106 -9.46 -12.65 -5.15
CA VAL A 106 -9.03 -12.23 -3.79
C VAL A 106 -9.72 -10.94 -3.32
N ASN A 107 -10.41 -10.23 -4.20
CA ASN A 107 -11.23 -9.05 -3.88
C ASN A 107 -12.74 -9.37 -3.84
N GLY A 108 -13.12 -10.63 -4.02
CA GLY A 108 -14.49 -11.12 -4.03
C GLY A 108 -14.92 -11.76 -2.71
N TYR A 109 -15.73 -12.83 -2.83
CA TYR A 109 -16.32 -13.55 -1.69
C TYR A 109 -15.27 -14.09 -0.71
N LYS A 110 -14.18 -14.69 -1.22
CA LYS A 110 -13.13 -15.35 -0.40
C LYS A 110 -11.76 -14.80 -0.78
N GLN A 111 -11.16 -14.01 0.13
CA GLN A 111 -9.80 -13.53 -0.06
C GLN A 111 -8.78 -14.65 0.08
N GLU A 112 -8.99 -15.58 1.06
CA GLU A 112 -8.06 -16.67 1.32
C GLU A 112 -7.96 -17.60 0.13
N GLY A 113 -6.73 -17.89 -0.27
CA GLY A 113 -6.37 -18.69 -1.44
C GLY A 113 -5.47 -17.93 -2.38
N PHE A 114 -5.18 -18.57 -3.52
CA PHE A 114 -4.28 -18.03 -4.54
C PHE A 114 -5.02 -17.78 -5.85
N ALA A 115 -4.67 -16.69 -6.53
CA ALA A 115 -5.32 -16.26 -7.76
C ALA A 115 -4.41 -15.43 -8.65
N ALA A 116 -4.85 -15.23 -9.88
CA ALA A 116 -4.35 -14.13 -10.71
C ALA A 116 -4.83 -12.79 -10.13
N PHE A 117 -3.94 -11.81 -9.98
CA PHE A 117 -4.23 -10.53 -9.37
C PHE A 117 -4.74 -9.48 -10.36
N ASP A 118 -5.61 -8.60 -9.89
CA ASP A 118 -6.02 -7.42 -10.62
C ASP A 118 -4.95 -6.33 -10.56
N ARG A 119 -4.79 -5.60 -11.65
CA ARG A 119 -3.74 -4.59 -11.82
C ARG A 119 -4.32 -3.29 -12.36
N ASN A 120 -3.85 -2.16 -11.83
CA ASN A 120 -4.21 -0.82 -12.31
C ASN A 120 -3.53 -0.53 -13.66
N LEU A 121 -3.94 -1.28 -14.67
CA LEU A 121 -3.49 -1.18 -16.05
C LEU A 121 -4.68 -0.96 -16.98
N ARG A 122 -4.46 -0.20 -18.04
CA ARG A 122 -5.38 -0.10 -19.17
C ARG A 122 -4.59 -0.26 -20.46
N ARG A 123 -4.82 -1.37 -21.16
CA ARG A 123 -4.12 -1.70 -22.42
C ARG A 123 -2.60 -1.54 -22.28
N GLY A 124 -2.01 -2.22 -21.31
CA GLY A 124 -0.57 -2.23 -21.05
C GLY A 124 0.03 -0.90 -20.58
N ARG A 125 -0.79 0.06 -20.13
CA ARG A 125 -0.33 1.33 -19.53
C ARG A 125 -0.83 1.45 -18.09
N ARG A 126 0.07 1.88 -17.21
CA ARG A 126 -0.27 2.27 -15.84
C ARG A 126 -1.45 3.26 -15.84
N LEU A 127 -2.47 2.96 -15.04
CA LEU A 127 -3.57 3.86 -14.74
C LEU A 127 -3.36 4.42 -13.32
N SER A 128 -2.58 5.50 -13.22
CA SER A 128 -2.41 6.20 -11.95
C SER A 128 -3.65 7.00 -11.57
N ALA A 129 -3.76 7.40 -10.29
CA ALA A 129 -4.83 8.28 -9.82
C ALA A 129 -4.94 9.57 -10.66
N ALA A 130 -3.81 10.15 -11.08
CA ALA A 130 -3.85 11.31 -11.97
C ALA A 130 -4.51 10.98 -13.32
N ARG A 131 -4.21 9.83 -13.90
CA ARG A 131 -4.81 9.43 -15.19
C ARG A 131 -6.27 9.06 -15.08
N ALA A 132 -6.66 8.48 -13.96
CA ALA A 132 -8.04 8.06 -13.74
C ALA A 132 -8.96 9.24 -13.37
N TYR A 133 -8.50 10.15 -12.53
CA TYR A 133 -9.33 11.19 -11.93
C TYR A 133 -8.97 12.61 -12.39
N LEU A 134 -7.68 12.97 -12.46
CA LEU A 134 -7.28 14.36 -12.70
C LEU A 134 -7.27 14.73 -14.20
N HIS A 135 -6.60 13.94 -15.05
CA HIS A 135 -6.45 14.28 -16.45
C HIS A 135 -7.79 14.45 -17.20
N PRO A 136 -8.83 13.62 -16.93
CA PRO A 136 -10.12 13.80 -17.58
C PRO A 136 -10.80 15.14 -17.28
N VAL A 137 -10.48 15.78 -16.14
CA VAL A 137 -11.13 17.01 -15.66
C VAL A 137 -10.24 18.25 -15.67
N MET A 138 -9.00 18.16 -16.13
CA MET A 138 -8.04 19.28 -16.15
C MET A 138 -8.51 20.49 -16.95
N HIS A 139 -9.46 20.30 -17.87
CA HIS A 139 -10.05 21.38 -18.67
C HIS A 139 -11.08 22.23 -17.91
N ARG A 140 -11.48 21.82 -16.72
CA ARG A 140 -12.49 22.57 -15.93
C ARG A 140 -11.94 23.91 -15.47
N LYS A 141 -12.68 24.98 -15.70
CA LYS A 141 -12.29 26.38 -15.36
C LYS A 141 -12.12 26.61 -13.86
N ASN A 142 -12.84 25.85 -13.03
CA ASN A 142 -12.79 25.91 -11.57
C ASN A 142 -11.69 25.03 -10.95
N LEU A 143 -10.82 24.40 -11.78
CA LEU A 143 -9.71 23.58 -11.33
C LEU A 143 -8.37 24.20 -11.73
N THR A 144 -7.55 24.52 -10.75
CA THR A 144 -6.16 24.97 -10.95
C THR A 144 -5.20 23.91 -10.41
N VAL A 145 -4.27 23.44 -11.23
CA VAL A 145 -3.24 22.47 -10.86
C VAL A 145 -1.86 23.14 -10.89
N GLN A 146 -1.32 23.42 -9.70
CA GLN A 146 0.01 24.02 -9.55
C GLN A 146 1.05 22.96 -9.27
N CYS A 147 1.86 22.62 -10.28
CA CYS A 147 3.02 21.73 -10.12
C CYS A 147 4.25 22.48 -9.59
N ARG A 148 5.26 21.72 -9.14
CA ARG A 148 6.52 22.26 -8.60
C ARG A 148 6.31 23.29 -7.49
N ALA A 149 5.26 23.09 -6.67
CA ALA A 149 4.93 23.90 -5.52
C ALA A 149 5.16 23.08 -4.24
N LEU A 150 6.13 23.47 -3.45
CA LEU A 150 6.39 22.88 -2.15
C LEU A 150 5.60 23.67 -1.11
N VAL A 151 4.54 23.07 -0.54
CA VAL A 151 3.83 23.66 0.58
C VAL A 151 4.75 23.62 1.80
N THR A 152 5.03 24.78 2.37
CA THR A 152 6.00 24.92 3.45
C THR A 152 5.36 25.05 4.82
N LYS A 153 4.15 25.59 4.90
CA LYS A 153 3.41 25.77 6.16
C LYS A 153 1.92 26.03 5.91
N LEU A 154 1.07 25.60 6.83
CA LEU A 154 -0.32 26.04 6.91
C LEU A 154 -0.36 27.46 7.53
N MET A 155 -1.26 28.29 7.04
CA MET A 155 -1.58 29.58 7.65
C MET A 155 -2.72 29.36 8.64
N ILE A 156 -2.48 29.63 9.92
CA ILE A 156 -3.42 29.33 11.00
C ILE A 156 -3.60 30.59 11.85
N GLU A 157 -4.83 31.03 11.98
CA GLU A 157 -5.24 32.17 12.82
C GLU A 157 -6.35 31.70 13.75
N ASN A 158 -6.20 31.88 15.06
CA ASN A 158 -7.18 31.47 16.08
C ASN A 158 -7.70 30.02 15.89
N LYS A 159 -6.78 29.06 15.65
CA LYS A 159 -7.09 27.64 15.35
C LYS A 159 -7.92 27.42 14.08
N LYS A 160 -7.94 28.37 13.16
CA LYS A 160 -8.57 28.24 11.85
C LYS A 160 -7.52 28.32 10.75
N VAL A 161 -7.54 27.38 9.82
CA VAL A 161 -6.68 27.43 8.62
C VAL A 161 -7.29 28.41 7.63
N THR A 162 -6.47 29.37 7.17
CA THR A 162 -6.85 30.42 6.21
C THR A 162 -6.18 30.25 4.85
N GLY A 163 -5.23 29.32 4.73
CA GLY A 163 -4.50 29.05 3.49
C GLY A 163 -3.20 28.32 3.71
N VAL A 164 -2.34 28.36 2.69
CA VAL A 164 -1.03 27.71 2.72
C VAL A 164 0.06 28.64 2.18
N ASN A 165 1.23 28.57 2.77
CA ASN A 165 2.47 29.09 2.20
C ASN A 165 3.14 28.02 1.36
N PHE A 166 3.61 28.36 0.20
CA PHE A 166 4.33 27.44 -0.69
C PHE A 166 5.46 28.12 -1.44
N GLU A 167 6.37 27.31 -1.94
CA GLU A 167 7.53 27.76 -2.68
C GLU A 167 7.54 27.14 -4.08
N LEU A 168 7.71 28.00 -5.07
CA LEU A 168 7.94 27.65 -6.46
C LEU A 168 9.46 27.54 -6.73
N PRO A 169 9.87 27.00 -7.90
CA PRO A 169 11.28 26.95 -8.30
C PRO A 169 11.99 28.31 -8.13
N PHE A 170 13.28 28.23 -7.82
CA PHE A 170 14.14 29.39 -7.57
C PHE A 170 13.77 30.20 -6.31
N GLY A 171 13.20 29.53 -5.29
CA GLY A 171 12.92 30.13 -3.98
C GLY A 171 11.75 31.13 -3.95
N ARG A 172 10.94 31.19 -4.99
CA ARG A 172 9.81 32.14 -5.09
C ARG A 172 8.69 31.73 -4.13
N LYS A 173 8.60 32.44 -2.99
CA LYS A 173 7.55 32.23 -2.01
C LYS A 173 6.21 32.79 -2.51
N ARG A 174 5.13 32.06 -2.21
CA ARG A 174 3.73 32.40 -2.55
C ARG A 174 2.81 31.96 -1.42
N THR A 175 1.64 32.55 -1.42
CA THR A 175 0.53 32.20 -0.52
C THR A 175 -0.70 31.88 -1.36
N ALA A 176 -1.46 30.88 -0.95
CA ALA A 176 -2.78 30.59 -1.46
C ALA A 176 -3.78 30.68 -0.29
N MET A 177 -4.67 31.63 -0.35
CA MET A 177 -5.78 31.77 0.60
C MET A 177 -6.87 30.74 0.26
N ALA A 178 -7.47 30.13 1.28
CA ALA A 178 -8.52 29.14 1.10
C ALA A 178 -9.48 29.17 2.30
N ARG A 179 -10.74 28.85 2.05
CA ARG A 179 -11.73 28.62 3.13
C ARG A 179 -11.51 27.28 3.84
N GLU A 180 -10.93 26.33 3.12
CA GLU A 180 -10.61 24.99 3.61
C GLU A 180 -9.38 24.45 2.91
N VAL A 181 -8.54 23.72 3.65
CA VAL A 181 -7.36 22.99 3.14
C VAL A 181 -7.54 21.51 3.40
N ILE A 182 -7.29 20.69 2.37
CA ILE A 182 -7.37 19.23 2.45
C ILE A 182 -5.97 18.66 2.24
N LEU A 183 -5.42 17.99 3.24
CA LEU A 183 -4.12 17.36 3.15
C LEU A 183 -4.25 15.98 2.50
N CYS A 184 -3.50 15.78 1.41
CA CYS A 184 -3.37 14.51 0.70
C CYS A 184 -1.88 14.17 0.48
N GLY A 185 -1.02 14.54 1.42
CA GLY A 185 0.44 14.35 1.34
C GLY A 185 0.91 12.92 1.61
N GLY A 186 0.01 12.02 2.01
CA GLY A 186 0.31 10.64 2.40
C GLY A 186 0.91 10.53 3.80
N ALA A 187 1.14 9.29 4.23
CA ALA A 187 1.51 8.95 5.60
C ALA A 187 2.79 9.62 6.14
N PHE A 188 3.61 10.21 5.30
CA PHE A 188 4.82 10.92 5.74
C PHE A 188 4.68 12.44 5.68
N ASN A 189 4.12 12.98 4.59
CA ASN A 189 4.13 14.42 4.39
C ASN A 189 2.91 15.11 5.02
N SER A 190 1.76 14.45 5.17
CA SER A 190 0.63 15.02 5.91
C SER A 190 0.97 15.27 7.38
N PRO A 191 1.47 14.30 8.17
CA PRO A 191 1.92 14.57 9.54
C PRO A 191 3.13 15.52 9.60
N GLN A 192 4.04 15.49 8.61
CA GLN A 192 5.14 16.45 8.55
C GLN A 192 4.63 17.88 8.44
N LEU A 193 3.70 18.14 7.51
CA LEU A 193 3.14 19.49 7.31
C LEU A 193 2.35 19.96 8.53
N LEU A 194 1.59 19.09 9.19
CA LEU A 194 0.91 19.42 10.45
C LEU A 194 1.93 19.85 11.52
N GLN A 195 2.97 19.06 11.73
CA GLN A 195 4.01 19.32 12.74
C GLN A 195 4.77 20.63 12.46
N VAL A 196 5.26 20.87 11.24
CA VAL A 196 5.95 22.13 10.92
C VAL A 196 5.03 23.36 11.01
N SER A 197 3.71 23.13 11.00
CA SER A 197 2.69 24.18 11.16
C SER A 197 2.25 24.38 12.62
N GLY A 198 2.86 23.65 13.57
CA GLY A 198 2.55 23.78 14.98
C GLY A 198 1.43 22.86 15.51
N ILE A 199 0.99 21.87 14.71
CA ILE A 199 -0.04 20.91 15.13
C ILE A 199 0.63 19.56 15.40
N GLY A 200 0.63 19.10 16.64
CA GLY A 200 1.28 17.85 17.05
C GLY A 200 1.58 17.79 18.54
N ASP A 201 2.50 16.92 18.94
CA ASP A 201 3.00 16.84 20.30
C ASP A 201 3.76 18.13 20.66
N SER A 202 3.19 18.93 21.56
CA SER A 202 3.72 20.25 21.90
C SER A 202 5.15 20.22 22.46
N GLU A 203 5.51 19.20 23.23
CA GLU A 203 6.86 19.07 23.77
C GLU A 203 7.88 18.78 22.68
N HIS A 204 7.54 17.84 21.78
CA HIS A 204 8.38 17.54 20.64
C HIS A 204 8.54 18.75 19.71
N LEU A 205 7.44 19.48 19.43
CA LEU A 205 7.47 20.67 18.57
C LEU A 205 8.39 21.74 19.13
N LYS A 206 8.28 22.08 20.43
CA LYS A 206 9.18 23.02 21.10
C LYS A 206 10.64 22.59 21.01
N LYS A 207 10.92 21.30 21.24
CA LYS A 207 12.28 20.74 21.18
C LYS A 207 12.94 20.93 19.80
N VAL A 208 12.16 20.93 18.73
CA VAL A 208 12.68 21.10 17.35
C VAL A 208 12.52 22.53 16.81
N GLY A 209 12.16 23.49 17.66
CA GLY A 209 12.07 24.90 17.32
C GLY A 209 10.78 25.30 16.58
N VAL A 210 9.69 24.54 16.76
CA VAL A 210 8.36 24.89 16.27
C VAL A 210 7.47 25.35 17.42
N GLU A 211 6.89 26.53 17.31
CA GLU A 211 5.90 27.01 18.27
C GLU A 211 4.59 26.23 18.14
N PRO A 212 4.11 25.58 19.22
CA PRO A 212 2.86 24.82 19.20
C PRO A 212 1.63 25.74 19.04
N VAL A 213 0.83 25.44 18.04
CA VAL A 213 -0.50 26.08 17.83
C VAL A 213 -1.60 25.22 18.44
N HIS A 214 -1.48 23.90 18.34
CA HIS A 214 -2.45 22.96 18.86
C HIS A 214 -1.79 21.63 19.26
N HIS A 215 -2.01 21.25 20.54
CA HIS A 215 -1.53 19.96 21.04
C HIS A 215 -2.40 18.83 20.48
N LEU A 216 -1.82 17.97 19.65
CA LEU A 216 -2.48 16.82 19.03
C LEU A 216 -1.45 15.69 18.92
N PRO A 217 -1.20 14.92 20.00
CA PRO A 217 -0.06 14.01 20.11
C PRO A 217 -0.07 12.84 19.13
N GLY A 218 -1.25 12.51 18.58
CA GLY A 218 -1.39 11.49 17.56
C GLY A 218 -0.76 11.81 16.20
N VAL A 219 -0.44 13.10 15.93
CA VAL A 219 0.16 13.50 14.65
C VAL A 219 1.54 12.89 14.50
N GLY A 220 1.70 12.03 13.51
CA GLY A 220 2.92 11.30 13.24
C GLY A 220 3.14 10.07 14.13
N ALA A 221 2.25 9.75 15.05
CA ALA A 221 2.25 8.51 15.82
C ALA A 221 1.61 7.35 15.01
N ASN A 222 1.64 6.14 15.58
CA ASN A 222 0.95 4.96 15.05
C ASN A 222 1.36 4.55 13.61
N LEU A 223 2.55 4.94 13.14
CA LEU A 223 3.02 4.52 11.81
C LEU A 223 3.00 2.99 11.70
N GLN A 224 2.30 2.50 10.68
CA GLN A 224 2.23 1.10 10.32
C GLN A 224 2.67 0.93 8.86
N ASP A 225 3.29 -0.21 8.56
CA ASP A 225 3.76 -0.54 7.21
C ASP A 225 3.91 -2.05 7.11
N HIS A 226 3.85 -2.59 5.90
CA HIS A 226 4.15 -3.99 5.62
C HIS A 226 5.64 -4.14 5.32
N LEU A 227 6.28 -5.08 6.01
CA LEU A 227 7.62 -5.55 5.71
C LEU A 227 7.50 -6.79 4.82
N GLU A 228 8.40 -6.97 3.85
CA GLU A 228 8.48 -8.15 3.01
C GLU A 228 9.92 -8.64 2.84
N VAL A 229 10.06 -9.90 2.51
CA VAL A 229 11.33 -10.51 2.05
C VAL A 229 11.11 -11.26 0.74
N TYR A 230 12.21 -11.60 0.07
CA TYR A 230 12.18 -12.32 -1.21
C TYR A 230 12.80 -13.69 -1.05
N VAL A 231 11.97 -14.73 -0.98
CA VAL A 231 12.44 -16.12 -1.10
C VAL A 231 12.70 -16.36 -2.57
N GLN A 232 13.98 -16.57 -2.92
CA GLN A 232 14.45 -16.63 -4.31
C GLN A 232 15.03 -18.01 -4.62
N HIS A 233 14.68 -18.53 -5.80
CA HIS A 233 15.24 -19.75 -6.36
C HIS A 233 15.91 -19.49 -7.70
N SER A 234 16.98 -20.21 -8.00
CA SER A 234 17.50 -20.31 -9.36
C SER A 234 16.55 -21.12 -10.23
N CYS A 235 16.52 -20.83 -11.53
CA CYS A 235 15.68 -21.54 -12.47
C CYS A 235 16.56 -22.29 -13.49
N THR A 236 16.38 -23.60 -13.58
CA THR A 236 17.13 -24.46 -14.51
C THR A 236 16.74 -24.23 -15.96
N LYS A 237 15.51 -23.75 -16.22
CA LYS A 237 15.01 -23.51 -17.58
C LYS A 237 15.04 -22.02 -17.94
N PRO A 238 15.24 -21.64 -19.20
CA PRO A 238 15.35 -20.25 -19.66
C PRO A 238 13.96 -19.60 -19.84
N VAL A 239 13.08 -19.73 -18.85
CA VAL A 239 11.71 -19.23 -18.90
C VAL A 239 11.47 -17.98 -18.03
N SER A 240 12.42 -17.61 -17.18
CA SER A 240 12.29 -16.43 -16.33
C SER A 240 12.51 -15.12 -17.09
N LEU A 241 12.10 -14.02 -16.49
CA LEU A 241 12.21 -12.67 -17.07
C LEU A 241 13.58 -12.01 -16.81
N ASN A 242 14.50 -12.65 -16.07
CA ASN A 242 15.83 -12.07 -15.77
C ASN A 242 16.60 -11.57 -16.99
N PRO A 243 16.64 -12.28 -18.15
CA PRO A 243 17.32 -11.77 -19.33
C PRO A 243 16.78 -10.42 -19.84
N MET A 244 15.51 -10.13 -19.57
CA MET A 244 14.89 -8.85 -19.99
C MET A 244 15.45 -7.64 -19.21
N LEU A 245 16.10 -7.85 -18.07
CA LEU A 245 16.76 -6.78 -17.31
C LEU A 245 18.01 -6.24 -18.00
N LYS A 246 18.63 -7.02 -18.91
CA LYS A 246 19.86 -6.64 -19.62
C LYS A 246 19.63 -5.38 -20.46
N MET A 247 20.59 -4.45 -20.40
CA MET A 247 20.52 -3.13 -21.06
C MET A 247 20.18 -3.19 -22.56
N HIS A 248 20.77 -4.15 -23.28
CA HIS A 248 20.56 -4.29 -24.74
C HIS A 248 19.13 -4.70 -25.12
N ASN A 249 18.33 -5.25 -24.17
CA ASN A 249 16.93 -5.60 -24.41
C ASN A 249 15.97 -4.40 -24.25
N ARG A 250 16.40 -3.33 -23.57
CA ARG A 250 15.53 -2.16 -23.28
C ARG A 250 14.92 -1.51 -24.52
N PRO A 251 15.65 -1.29 -25.64
CA PRO A 251 15.05 -0.72 -26.85
C PRO A 251 13.92 -1.58 -27.42
N PHE A 252 14.11 -2.91 -27.45
CA PHE A 252 13.09 -3.84 -27.93
C PHE A 252 11.86 -3.91 -27.01
N ILE A 253 12.09 -3.85 -25.69
CA ILE A 253 11.01 -3.76 -24.72
C ILE A 253 10.22 -2.46 -24.93
N GLY A 254 10.92 -1.33 -25.09
CA GLY A 254 10.31 -0.05 -25.38
C GLY A 254 9.49 -0.05 -26.67
N LEU A 255 10.03 -0.61 -27.76
CA LEU A 255 9.33 -0.73 -29.03
C LEU A 255 8.05 -1.58 -28.89
N LYS A 256 8.13 -2.76 -28.29
CA LYS A 256 6.95 -3.62 -28.04
C LYS A 256 5.92 -2.90 -27.16
N TRP A 257 6.36 -2.16 -26.15
CA TRP A 257 5.47 -1.38 -25.29
C TRP A 257 4.72 -0.26 -26.02
N LEU A 258 5.33 0.39 -27.02
CA LEU A 258 4.64 1.37 -27.87
C LEU A 258 3.40 0.74 -28.52
N PHE A 259 3.49 -0.53 -28.92
CA PHE A 259 2.36 -1.31 -29.43
C PHE A 259 1.52 -2.01 -28.32
N ARG A 260 1.68 -1.63 -27.06
CA ARG A 260 0.94 -2.18 -25.90
C ARG A 260 1.14 -3.67 -25.69
N ARG A 261 2.32 -4.19 -26.01
CA ARG A 261 2.66 -5.62 -25.98
C ARG A 261 3.98 -5.85 -25.24
N GLY A 262 4.22 -7.13 -24.92
CA GLY A 262 5.48 -7.59 -24.32
C GLY A 262 5.60 -7.30 -22.85
N VAL A 263 6.78 -7.59 -22.29
CA VAL A 263 7.05 -7.50 -20.84
C VAL A 263 6.87 -6.10 -20.27
N GLY A 264 7.14 -5.05 -21.04
CA GLY A 264 6.90 -3.66 -20.61
C GLY A 264 5.42 -3.29 -20.43
N ALA A 265 4.48 -4.12 -20.90
CA ALA A 265 3.04 -3.90 -20.78
C ALA A 265 2.41 -4.64 -19.58
N SER A 266 3.21 -5.22 -18.68
CA SER A 266 2.78 -5.86 -17.44
C SER A 266 3.53 -5.26 -16.24
N ASN A 267 3.01 -5.50 -15.05
CA ASN A 267 3.67 -5.20 -13.78
C ASN A 267 4.45 -6.40 -13.20
N HIS A 268 4.32 -7.56 -13.82
CA HIS A 268 4.88 -8.86 -13.41
C HIS A 268 4.36 -9.44 -12.08
N PHE A 269 3.64 -8.68 -11.28
CA PHE A 269 2.90 -9.14 -10.10
C PHE A 269 1.53 -9.68 -10.52
N GLU A 270 1.55 -10.72 -11.36
CA GLU A 270 0.34 -11.21 -12.01
C GLU A 270 -0.44 -12.23 -11.16
N GLY A 271 0.19 -12.82 -10.14
CA GLY A 271 -0.44 -13.82 -9.28
C GLY A 271 0.20 -13.89 -7.90
N GLY A 272 -0.53 -14.44 -6.99
CA GLY A 272 -0.15 -14.61 -5.59
C GLY A 272 -1.35 -15.06 -4.77
N GLY A 273 -1.35 -14.80 -3.47
CA GLY A 273 -2.45 -15.23 -2.61
C GLY A 273 -2.31 -14.78 -1.18
N PHE A 274 -3.30 -15.18 -0.40
CA PHE A 274 -3.42 -14.90 1.02
C PHE A 274 -3.73 -16.20 1.77
N ILE A 275 -3.00 -16.45 2.86
CA ILE A 275 -3.26 -17.60 3.73
C ILE A 275 -3.19 -17.20 5.21
N ARG A 276 -3.74 -18.04 6.06
CA ARG A 276 -3.47 -17.98 7.49
C ARG A 276 -2.18 -18.72 7.80
N GLY A 277 -1.28 -18.10 8.54
CA GLY A 277 -0.06 -18.73 9.03
C GLY A 277 -0.35 -19.93 9.93
N ASN A 278 -1.40 -19.80 10.73
CA ASN A 278 -1.93 -20.89 11.58
C ASN A 278 -3.43 -20.69 11.82
N ASN A 279 -4.07 -21.68 12.47
CA ASN A 279 -5.52 -21.71 12.69
C ASN A 279 -6.03 -20.72 13.77
N SER A 280 -5.16 -20.04 14.50
CA SER A 280 -5.57 -19.02 15.48
C SER A 280 -6.02 -17.71 14.83
N PHE A 281 -5.61 -17.47 13.58
CA PHE A 281 -6.04 -16.29 12.83
C PHE A 281 -7.45 -16.46 12.29
N LYS A 282 -8.28 -15.43 12.45
CA LYS A 282 -9.68 -15.42 11.94
C LYS A 282 -9.76 -15.20 10.43
N TYR A 283 -8.70 -14.66 9.83
CA TYR A 283 -8.58 -14.33 8.42
C TYR A 283 -7.10 -14.31 7.99
N PRO A 284 -6.79 -14.36 6.69
CA PRO A 284 -5.42 -14.46 6.20
C PRO A 284 -4.52 -13.35 6.75
N ASN A 285 -3.40 -13.72 7.32
CA ASN A 285 -2.40 -12.81 7.84
C ASN A 285 -1.09 -12.81 7.04
N LEU A 286 -0.93 -13.72 6.06
CA LEU A 286 0.24 -13.80 5.20
C LEU A 286 -0.15 -13.52 3.76
N MET A 287 0.61 -12.65 3.08
CA MET A 287 0.44 -12.32 1.67
C MET A 287 1.63 -12.78 0.85
N PHE A 288 1.33 -13.36 -0.32
CA PHE A 288 2.31 -13.84 -1.30
C PHE A 288 2.15 -13.10 -2.62
N HIS A 289 3.27 -12.65 -3.19
CA HIS A 289 3.35 -12.27 -4.60
C HIS A 289 4.36 -13.18 -5.29
N PHE A 290 3.94 -13.90 -6.31
CA PHE A 290 4.84 -14.71 -7.12
C PHE A 290 5.34 -13.92 -8.34
N LEU A 291 6.64 -13.98 -8.62
CA LEU A 291 7.26 -13.34 -9.76
C LEU A 291 8.15 -14.32 -10.53
N PRO A 292 7.96 -14.43 -11.85
CA PRO A 292 8.84 -15.25 -12.72
C PRO A 292 10.17 -14.54 -13.01
N ILE A 293 10.76 -13.92 -11.98
CA ILE A 293 12.03 -13.19 -12.01
C ILE A 293 12.61 -13.17 -10.61
N ALA A 294 13.92 -13.32 -10.47
CA ALA A 294 14.62 -13.11 -9.21
C ALA A 294 15.43 -11.81 -9.29
N VAL A 295 14.99 -10.80 -8.53
CA VAL A 295 15.61 -9.47 -8.50
C VAL A 295 15.21 -8.75 -7.20
N ARG A 296 16.14 -7.97 -6.63
CA ARG A 296 15.86 -7.08 -5.49
C ARG A 296 15.47 -5.68 -5.97
N TYR A 297 14.91 -4.86 -5.09
CA TYR A 297 14.51 -3.47 -5.41
C TYR A 297 15.69 -2.57 -5.81
N ASP A 298 16.90 -2.87 -5.35
CA ASP A 298 18.12 -2.18 -5.78
C ASP A 298 18.57 -2.59 -7.18
N GLY A 299 17.90 -3.56 -7.80
CA GLY A 299 18.19 -4.08 -9.13
C GLY A 299 19.23 -5.20 -9.13
N THR A 300 19.73 -5.63 -7.97
CA THR A 300 20.63 -6.79 -7.91
C THR A 300 19.86 -8.07 -8.23
N ALA A 301 20.46 -8.92 -9.07
CA ALA A 301 19.95 -10.23 -9.43
C ALA A 301 20.93 -11.31 -8.99
N PRO A 302 20.44 -12.51 -8.66
CA PRO A 302 21.32 -13.63 -8.31
C PRO A 302 22.28 -13.97 -9.45
N ALA A 303 23.48 -14.45 -9.10
CA ALA A 303 24.40 -15.04 -10.07
C ALA A 303 23.76 -16.29 -10.69
N GLY A 304 23.73 -16.40 -12.04
CA GLY A 304 23.21 -17.60 -12.70
C GLY A 304 22.17 -17.37 -13.80
N GLY A 305 21.72 -16.17 -14.00
CA GLY A 305 20.96 -15.77 -15.20
C GLY A 305 19.44 -15.95 -15.16
N HIS A 306 18.89 -17.02 -14.60
CA HIS A 306 17.46 -17.27 -14.49
C HIS A 306 17.05 -17.55 -13.04
N GLY A 307 15.88 -17.07 -12.65
CA GLY A 307 15.33 -17.29 -11.31
C GLY A 307 13.87 -16.87 -11.20
N TYR A 308 13.24 -17.23 -10.09
CA TYR A 308 11.91 -16.82 -9.69
C TYR A 308 11.89 -16.51 -8.20
N GLN A 309 10.87 -15.82 -7.75
CA GLN A 309 10.77 -15.44 -6.34
C GLN A 309 9.34 -15.30 -5.85
N VAL A 310 9.21 -15.44 -4.55
CA VAL A 310 8.02 -15.08 -3.77
C VAL A 310 8.37 -13.90 -2.88
N HIS A 311 7.62 -12.81 -2.99
CA HIS A 311 7.56 -11.79 -1.96
C HIS A 311 6.56 -12.25 -0.91
N ILE A 312 6.95 -12.24 0.33
CA ILE A 312 6.11 -12.67 1.45
C ILE A 312 6.29 -11.76 2.65
N GLY A 313 5.21 -11.55 3.39
CA GLY A 313 5.23 -10.89 4.68
C GLY A 313 3.90 -10.99 5.43
N PRO A 314 3.96 -10.86 6.77
CA PRO A 314 2.78 -10.68 7.61
C PRO A 314 2.09 -9.34 7.36
N MET A 315 0.76 -9.35 7.41
CA MET A 315 -0.07 -8.18 7.09
C MET A 315 -0.57 -7.41 8.32
N TYR A 316 -0.50 -7.99 9.51
CA TYR A 316 -1.11 -7.44 10.74
C TYR A 316 -0.10 -7.25 11.86
N SER A 317 1.10 -6.78 11.54
CA SER A 317 2.14 -6.50 12.54
C SER A 317 1.61 -5.63 13.69
N ASN A 318 1.96 -6.01 14.91
CA ASN A 318 1.71 -5.24 16.12
C ASN A 318 2.76 -4.15 16.37
N SER A 319 3.81 -4.09 15.58
CA SER A 319 4.82 -3.03 15.64
C SER A 319 4.21 -1.68 15.29
N ARG A 320 4.54 -0.66 16.09
CA ARG A 320 4.09 0.72 15.88
C ARG A 320 5.28 1.66 15.80
N GLY A 321 5.23 2.51 14.79
CA GLY A 321 6.28 3.47 14.50
C GLY A 321 5.85 4.91 14.64
N SER A 322 6.69 5.82 14.13
CA SER A 322 6.40 7.25 14.16
C SER A 322 7.05 8.01 13.01
N VAL A 323 6.46 9.16 12.70
CA VAL A 323 7.00 10.19 11.80
C VAL A 323 7.19 11.46 12.61
N LYS A 324 8.43 11.86 12.86
CA LYS A 324 8.76 13.06 13.67
C LYS A 324 9.62 14.03 12.90
N ILE A 325 9.25 15.30 12.86
CA ILE A 325 10.09 16.33 12.27
C ILE A 325 11.37 16.53 13.11
N LYS A 326 12.45 16.99 12.45
CA LYS A 326 13.74 17.30 13.07
C LYS A 326 14.10 18.78 12.98
N SER A 327 13.28 19.56 12.31
CA SER A 327 13.48 20.97 12.02
C SER A 327 12.15 21.63 11.65
N PRO A 328 12.00 22.94 11.86
CA PRO A 328 10.86 23.69 11.33
C PRO A 328 10.88 23.81 9.79
N ASP A 329 11.99 23.50 9.13
CA ASP A 329 12.07 23.52 7.67
C ASP A 329 11.52 22.20 7.08
N VAL A 330 10.44 22.31 6.31
CA VAL A 330 9.77 21.17 5.63
C VAL A 330 10.69 20.44 4.64
N ARG A 331 11.80 21.05 4.21
CA ARG A 331 12.78 20.41 3.32
C ARG A 331 13.63 19.37 4.05
N VAL A 332 13.76 19.51 5.36
CA VAL A 332 14.44 18.52 6.20
C VAL A 332 13.55 17.30 6.34
N LYS A 333 14.01 16.16 5.85
CA LYS A 333 13.24 14.92 5.93
C LYS A 333 12.98 14.54 7.38
N PRO A 334 11.74 14.15 7.73
CA PRO A 334 11.42 13.69 9.07
C PRO A 334 12.19 12.42 9.44
N GLU A 335 12.29 12.14 10.72
CA GLU A 335 12.70 10.84 11.22
C GLU A 335 11.53 9.88 11.05
N LEU A 336 11.80 8.73 10.42
CA LEU A 336 10.85 7.63 10.24
C LEU A 336 11.33 6.45 11.10
N ARG A 337 10.58 6.11 12.12
CA ARG A 337 10.82 4.92 12.94
C ARG A 337 9.69 3.92 12.67
N LEU A 338 10.01 2.80 12.06
CA LEU A 338 9.02 1.79 11.68
C LEU A 338 8.87 0.70 12.76
N ASN A 339 9.91 0.48 13.56
CA ASN A 339 9.95 -0.51 14.65
C ASN A 339 9.58 -1.94 14.24
N TYR A 340 9.83 -2.34 12.98
CA TYR A 340 9.56 -3.71 12.53
C TYR A 340 10.15 -4.77 13.46
N LEU A 341 9.46 -5.91 13.61
CA LEU A 341 9.87 -7.06 14.45
C LEU A 341 9.99 -6.72 15.95
N SER A 342 9.28 -5.69 16.42
CA SER A 342 9.42 -5.26 17.81
C SER A 342 8.69 -6.19 18.80
N THR A 343 7.66 -6.92 18.36
CA THR A 343 6.88 -7.81 19.22
C THR A 343 7.26 -9.29 19.02
N PRO A 344 7.02 -10.16 20.03
CA PRO A 344 7.19 -11.60 19.87
C PRO A 344 6.30 -12.19 18.78
N GLU A 345 5.05 -11.71 18.68
CA GLU A 345 4.05 -12.17 17.72
C GLU A 345 4.52 -11.88 16.29
N ASP A 346 5.02 -10.67 16.01
CA ASP A 346 5.62 -10.34 14.71
C ASP A 346 6.72 -11.32 14.33
N ARG A 347 7.58 -11.68 15.28
CA ARG A 347 8.70 -12.60 15.02
C ARG A 347 8.21 -14.01 14.71
N GLN A 348 7.19 -14.48 15.44
CA GLN A 348 6.60 -15.80 15.20
C GLN A 348 5.94 -15.87 13.83
N GLU A 349 5.15 -14.84 13.44
CA GLU A 349 4.53 -14.79 12.12
C GLU A 349 5.56 -14.81 10.98
N TRP A 350 6.73 -14.23 11.19
CA TRP A 350 7.82 -14.28 10.19
C TRP A 350 8.39 -15.67 10.00
N VAL A 351 8.56 -16.46 11.07
CA VAL A 351 8.99 -17.86 10.99
C VAL A 351 7.95 -18.68 10.21
N GLU A 352 6.67 -18.51 10.55
CA GLU A 352 5.56 -19.18 9.87
C GLU A 352 5.49 -18.80 8.39
N ALA A 353 5.69 -17.51 8.05
CA ALA A 353 5.69 -17.02 6.70
C ALA A 353 6.76 -17.71 5.83
N ILE A 354 8.00 -17.80 6.33
CA ILE A 354 9.09 -18.42 5.57
C ILE A 354 8.89 -19.93 5.43
N ALA A 355 8.41 -20.59 6.49
CA ALA A 355 8.06 -22.03 6.42
C ALA A 355 6.98 -22.29 5.36
N ALA A 356 5.94 -21.45 5.29
CA ALA A 356 4.88 -21.57 4.30
C ALA A 356 5.40 -21.33 2.87
N ALA A 357 6.25 -20.32 2.64
CA ALA A 357 6.84 -20.08 1.34
C ALA A 357 7.71 -21.26 0.86
N ARG A 358 8.57 -21.76 1.73
CA ARG A 358 9.41 -22.92 1.43
C ARG A 358 8.57 -24.17 1.16
N LYS A 359 7.51 -24.40 1.93
CA LYS A 359 6.59 -25.53 1.71
C LYS A 359 5.99 -25.49 0.30
N ILE A 360 5.59 -24.34 -0.20
CA ILE A 360 5.03 -24.17 -1.55
C ILE A 360 6.13 -24.39 -2.60
N LEU A 361 7.29 -23.74 -2.44
CA LEU A 361 8.34 -23.76 -3.45
C LEU A 361 9.07 -25.11 -3.55
N SER A 362 8.98 -25.98 -2.54
CA SER A 362 9.54 -27.34 -2.55
C SER A 362 8.63 -28.40 -3.18
N GLN A 363 7.44 -28.05 -3.65
CA GLN A 363 6.49 -29.01 -4.20
C GLN A 363 6.94 -29.57 -5.56
N PRO A 364 6.49 -30.81 -5.91
CA PRO A 364 6.86 -31.49 -7.16
C PRO A 364 6.63 -30.67 -8.43
N ALA A 365 5.63 -29.78 -8.46
CA ALA A 365 5.34 -28.91 -9.59
C ALA A 365 6.53 -28.02 -10.00
N PHE A 366 7.42 -27.67 -9.07
CA PHE A 366 8.63 -26.91 -9.39
C PHE A 366 9.83 -27.77 -9.82
N LYS A 367 9.78 -29.11 -9.68
CA LYS A 367 10.95 -29.99 -9.87
C LYS A 367 11.69 -29.75 -11.20
N GLU A 368 10.98 -29.48 -12.28
CA GLU A 368 11.60 -29.22 -13.57
C GLU A 368 12.23 -27.84 -13.74
N PHE A 369 11.86 -26.89 -12.87
CA PHE A 369 12.32 -25.50 -12.91
C PHE A 369 13.34 -25.18 -11.81
N ASP A 370 13.30 -25.91 -10.70
CA ASP A 370 14.06 -25.57 -9.51
C ASP A 370 15.55 -25.91 -9.64
N GLY A 371 16.38 -24.90 -9.47
CA GLY A 371 17.84 -25.01 -9.39
C GLY A 371 18.37 -24.75 -7.99
N GLY A 372 17.49 -24.74 -6.97
CA GLY A 372 17.82 -24.54 -5.58
C GLY A 372 17.54 -23.13 -5.04
N GLU A 373 17.30 -23.06 -3.74
CA GLU A 373 17.08 -21.81 -3.01
C GLU A 373 18.35 -20.97 -2.97
N ILE A 374 18.24 -19.70 -3.37
CA ILE A 374 19.33 -18.72 -3.38
C ILE A 374 19.24 -17.80 -2.15
N SER A 375 18.02 -17.42 -1.77
CA SER A 375 17.74 -16.52 -0.65
C SER A 375 16.47 -17.01 0.06
N PRO A 376 16.52 -17.19 1.41
CA PRO A 376 17.65 -16.97 2.31
C PRO A 376 18.87 -17.86 2.12
N GLY A 377 18.76 -19.01 1.44
CA GLY A 377 19.79 -20.00 1.23
C GLY A 377 19.65 -21.23 2.13
N PRO A 378 20.21 -22.37 1.70
CA PRO A 378 20.05 -23.66 2.38
C PRO A 378 20.66 -23.69 3.80
N GLU A 379 21.54 -22.76 4.13
CA GLU A 379 22.15 -22.62 5.47
C GLU A 379 21.21 -22.00 6.49
N CYS A 380 20.12 -21.35 6.05
CA CYS A 380 19.14 -20.70 6.93
C CYS A 380 18.04 -21.69 7.32
N GLN A 381 18.26 -22.47 8.39
CA GLN A 381 17.37 -23.56 8.79
C GLN A 381 16.65 -23.35 10.12
N THR A 382 17.23 -22.61 11.07
CA THR A 382 16.63 -22.39 12.37
C THR A 382 15.80 -21.09 12.41
N ASP A 383 14.83 -21.01 13.32
CA ASP A 383 14.02 -19.80 13.54
C ASP A 383 14.90 -18.57 13.78
N SER A 384 15.98 -18.71 14.55
CA SER A 384 16.94 -17.65 14.81
C SER A 384 17.63 -17.17 13.53
N GLN A 385 18.04 -18.08 12.66
CA GLN A 385 18.67 -17.76 11.36
C GLN A 385 17.65 -17.08 10.42
N VAL A 386 16.42 -17.57 10.38
CA VAL A 386 15.32 -16.96 9.62
C VAL A 386 15.09 -15.51 10.08
N LEU A 387 14.96 -15.29 11.38
CA LEU A 387 14.74 -13.95 11.93
C LEU A 387 15.94 -13.02 11.69
N GLU A 388 17.17 -13.52 11.75
CA GLU A 388 18.35 -12.72 11.44
C GLU A 388 18.40 -12.36 9.94
N TRP A 389 18.07 -13.30 9.07
CA TRP A 389 17.91 -13.03 7.64
C TRP A 389 16.84 -11.98 7.36
N VAL A 390 15.66 -12.09 7.98
CA VAL A 390 14.59 -11.08 7.85
C VAL A 390 15.06 -9.70 8.35
N ARG A 391 15.82 -9.63 9.45
CA ARG A 391 16.40 -8.37 9.93
C ARG A 391 17.40 -7.78 8.94
N ARG A 392 18.21 -8.62 8.30
CA ARG A 392 19.23 -8.22 7.34
C ARG A 392 18.65 -7.82 5.99
N ASP A 393 17.68 -8.58 5.47
CA ASP A 393 17.22 -8.52 4.08
C ASP A 393 15.79 -7.99 3.89
N GLY A 394 15.01 -7.88 4.98
CA GLY A 394 13.63 -7.36 4.90
C GLY A 394 13.56 -5.94 4.34
N GLU A 395 12.67 -5.72 3.39
CA GLU A 395 12.40 -4.44 2.73
C GLU A 395 10.97 -3.97 3.01
N THR A 396 10.72 -2.68 2.87
CA THR A 396 9.35 -2.17 2.94
C THR A 396 8.57 -2.57 1.69
N ALA A 397 7.32 -3.00 1.86
CA ALA A 397 6.37 -3.12 0.75
C ALA A 397 5.82 -1.76 0.27
N TYR A 398 6.31 -0.65 0.85
CA TYR A 398 5.89 0.73 0.56
C TYR A 398 4.42 1.02 0.90
N HIS A 399 3.91 0.47 1.99
CA HIS A 399 2.55 0.64 2.49
C HIS A 399 2.43 1.50 3.77
N PRO A 400 3.23 2.57 3.98
CA PRO A 400 3.11 3.37 5.19
C PRO A 400 1.74 4.01 5.31
N SER A 401 1.17 3.96 6.52
CA SER A 401 -0.19 4.39 6.84
C SER A 401 -0.34 4.79 8.29
N CYS A 402 -1.52 5.23 8.69
CA CYS A 402 -1.99 5.36 10.07
C CYS A 402 -1.38 6.50 10.90
N THR A 403 -0.66 7.43 10.31
CA THR A 403 0.09 8.50 11.02
C THR A 403 -0.71 9.76 11.35
N CYS A 404 -1.97 9.81 10.94
CA CYS A 404 -2.98 10.80 11.31
C CYS A 404 -4.31 10.06 11.49
N LYS A 405 -4.31 8.99 12.32
CA LYS A 405 -5.45 8.06 12.38
C LYS A 405 -6.76 8.77 12.65
N MET A 406 -7.82 8.34 11.99
CA MET A 406 -9.18 8.75 12.33
C MET A 406 -9.69 8.01 13.56
N GLY A 407 -10.56 8.63 14.31
CA GLY A 407 -11.13 8.11 15.54
C GLY A 407 -11.59 9.23 16.47
N VAL A 408 -11.96 8.87 17.71
CA VAL A 408 -12.43 9.80 18.75
C VAL A 408 -11.63 9.70 20.06
N ASP A 409 -10.60 8.83 20.10
CA ASP A 409 -9.71 8.71 21.25
C ASP A 409 -8.65 9.82 21.28
N GLU A 410 -7.91 9.92 22.39
CA GLU A 410 -6.88 10.96 22.63
C GLU A 410 -5.75 10.99 21.58
N MET A 411 -5.51 9.85 20.90
CA MET A 411 -4.51 9.74 19.86
C MET A 411 -5.11 9.88 18.44
N ALA A 412 -6.42 10.14 18.34
CA ALA A 412 -7.04 10.39 17.04
C ALA A 412 -6.67 11.78 16.54
N VAL A 413 -6.39 11.88 15.24
CA VAL A 413 -6.03 13.14 14.58
C VAL A 413 -7.20 13.67 13.75
N VAL A 414 -7.99 12.77 13.18
CA VAL A 414 -9.04 13.08 12.22
C VAL A 414 -10.38 12.54 12.71
N ASP A 415 -11.39 13.38 12.68
CA ASP A 415 -12.77 12.98 12.95
C ASP A 415 -13.30 12.07 11.82
N PRO A 416 -13.81 10.88 12.13
CA PRO A 416 -14.18 9.89 11.10
C PRO A 416 -15.45 10.26 10.31
N LEU A 417 -16.29 11.15 10.83
CA LEU A 417 -17.54 11.54 10.17
C LEU A 417 -17.37 12.76 9.27
N SER A 418 -16.41 13.62 9.58
CA SER A 418 -16.18 14.86 8.84
C SER A 418 -14.83 14.93 8.12
N MET A 419 -13.92 14.02 8.39
CA MET A 419 -12.51 14.05 7.95
C MET A 419 -11.74 15.30 8.41
N LYS A 420 -12.27 16.09 9.34
CA LYS A 420 -11.64 17.30 9.90
C LYS A 420 -10.56 16.92 10.91
N VAL A 421 -9.51 17.72 10.96
CA VAL A 421 -8.50 17.63 12.03
C VAL A 421 -9.11 18.11 13.34
N HIS A 422 -9.01 17.30 14.39
CA HIS A 422 -9.56 17.65 15.69
C HIS A 422 -9.02 18.98 16.21
N GLY A 423 -9.92 19.86 16.66
CA GLY A 423 -9.60 21.15 17.25
C GLY A 423 -9.07 22.23 16.31
N ILE A 424 -9.08 21.99 14.98
CA ILE A 424 -8.66 22.96 13.95
C ILE A 424 -9.78 23.14 12.91
N GLU A 425 -10.24 24.35 12.71
CA GLU A 425 -11.22 24.67 11.67
C GLU A 425 -10.56 24.78 10.29
N GLY A 426 -11.32 24.44 9.23
CA GLY A 426 -10.89 24.60 7.84
C GLY A 426 -9.76 23.66 7.40
N LEU A 427 -9.56 22.55 8.11
CA LEU A 427 -8.50 21.59 7.81
C LEU A 427 -9.02 20.16 7.83
N ARG A 428 -8.73 19.41 6.75
CA ARG A 428 -9.03 17.98 6.64
C ARG A 428 -7.79 17.19 6.20
N VAL A 429 -7.83 15.86 6.42
CA VAL A 429 -6.84 14.92 5.87
C VAL A 429 -7.59 13.80 5.15
N ALA A 430 -7.18 13.48 3.91
CA ALA A 430 -7.78 12.43 3.11
C ALA A 430 -6.71 11.64 2.32
N ASP A 431 -5.95 10.80 3.01
CA ASP A 431 -4.93 9.92 2.45
C ASP A 431 -4.68 8.69 3.35
N ALA A 432 -3.68 7.88 3.05
CA ALA A 432 -3.36 6.68 3.82
C ALA A 432 -3.04 6.95 5.30
N SER A 433 -2.72 8.19 5.69
CA SER A 433 -2.41 8.52 7.08
C SER A 433 -3.60 8.39 8.01
N VAL A 434 -4.84 8.50 7.48
CA VAL A 434 -6.05 8.48 8.31
C VAL A 434 -6.51 7.06 8.70
N MET A 435 -6.01 6.02 8.08
CA MET A 435 -6.34 4.65 8.47
C MET A 435 -6.07 4.44 9.97
N PRO A 436 -7.00 3.85 10.77
CA PRO A 436 -6.69 3.52 12.15
C PRO A 436 -5.75 2.32 12.27
N TYR A 437 -5.92 1.36 11.34
CA TYR A 437 -5.07 0.18 11.17
C TYR A 437 -4.81 -0.04 9.68
N VAL A 438 -3.59 -0.49 9.34
CA VAL A 438 -3.27 -0.90 7.97
C VAL A 438 -4.14 -2.08 7.56
N THR A 439 -4.65 -2.06 6.34
CA THR A 439 -5.45 -3.14 5.76
C THR A 439 -4.57 -4.25 5.23
N ASN A 440 -5.11 -5.45 5.08
CA ASN A 440 -4.45 -6.56 4.39
C ASN A 440 -4.09 -6.20 2.95
N GLY A 441 -2.94 -6.65 2.47
CA GLY A 441 -2.50 -6.45 1.10
C GLY A 441 -2.04 -5.03 0.77
N ASN A 442 -2.05 -4.71 -0.52
CA ASN A 442 -1.60 -3.41 -1.02
C ASN A 442 -2.61 -2.30 -0.70
N ILE A 443 -2.16 -1.18 -0.16
CA ILE A 443 -3.03 -0.14 0.40
C ILE A 443 -3.57 0.89 -0.62
N TYR A 444 -3.32 0.70 -1.93
CA TYR A 444 -3.78 1.68 -2.93
C TYR A 444 -5.31 1.75 -3.02
N ALA A 445 -5.99 0.61 -3.15
CA ALA A 445 -7.45 0.60 -3.23
C ALA A 445 -8.12 1.10 -1.94
N PRO A 446 -7.72 0.69 -0.72
CA PRO A 446 -8.21 1.29 0.52
C PRO A 446 -8.02 2.80 0.60
N THR A 447 -6.86 3.32 0.16
CA THR A 447 -6.60 4.78 0.11
C THR A 447 -7.56 5.49 -0.84
N MET A 448 -7.83 4.90 -2.01
CA MET A 448 -8.77 5.48 -2.99
C MET A 448 -10.22 5.40 -2.50
N MET A 449 -10.61 4.33 -1.80
CA MET A 449 -11.92 4.20 -1.17
C MET A 449 -12.13 5.30 -0.09
N ILE A 450 -11.12 5.54 0.75
CA ILE A 450 -11.14 6.64 1.71
C ILE A 450 -11.32 7.98 0.99
N ALA A 451 -10.61 8.21 -0.11
CA ALA A 451 -10.70 9.45 -0.88
C ALA A 451 -12.08 9.64 -1.53
N GLU A 452 -12.70 8.58 -2.05
CA GLU A 452 -14.06 8.60 -2.58
C GLU A 452 -15.08 8.98 -1.49
N LYS A 453 -14.99 8.34 -0.33
CA LYS A 453 -15.86 8.63 0.80
C LYS A 453 -15.63 10.03 1.37
N ALA A 454 -14.38 10.43 1.51
CA ALA A 454 -14.02 11.78 1.93
C ALA A 454 -14.54 12.84 0.96
N ALA A 455 -14.58 12.59 -0.35
CA ALA A 455 -15.12 13.52 -1.34
C ALA A 455 -16.61 13.77 -1.10
N ASP A 456 -17.42 12.74 -0.85
CA ASP A 456 -18.83 12.91 -0.52
C ASP A 456 -19.02 13.72 0.76
N ILE A 457 -18.25 13.41 1.81
CA ILE A 457 -18.27 14.14 3.09
C ILE A 457 -17.90 15.62 2.88
N ILE A 458 -16.88 15.92 2.08
CA ILE A 458 -16.44 17.30 1.80
C ILE A 458 -17.48 18.06 0.99
N LEU A 459 -18.13 17.41 0.04
CA LEU A 459 -19.17 18.00 -0.77
C LEU A 459 -20.51 18.14 -0.03
N GLY A 460 -20.66 17.50 1.13
CA GLY A 460 -21.92 17.49 1.89
C GLY A 460 -23.05 16.75 1.16
N VAL A 461 -22.70 15.76 0.33
CA VAL A 461 -23.69 14.88 -0.30
C VAL A 461 -23.96 13.66 0.57
N ASP A 462 -25.15 13.08 0.42
CA ASP A 462 -25.52 11.91 1.18
C ASP A 462 -24.56 10.75 0.92
N PRO A 463 -24.15 9.99 1.96
CA PRO A 463 -23.33 8.81 1.80
C PRO A 463 -24.02 7.77 0.90
N LEU A 464 -23.21 7.00 0.17
CA LEU A 464 -23.73 5.83 -0.55
C LEU A 464 -24.41 4.87 0.43
N LYS A 465 -25.55 4.28 -0.01
CA LYS A 465 -26.26 3.29 0.79
C LYS A 465 -25.37 2.09 1.08
N PRO A 466 -25.32 1.60 2.33
CA PRO A 466 -24.55 0.42 2.67
C PRO A 466 -25.00 -0.79 1.87
N GLU A 467 -24.06 -1.60 1.41
CA GLU A 467 -24.32 -2.86 0.71
C GLU A 467 -23.86 -4.04 1.57
N SER A 468 -24.81 -4.75 2.17
CA SER A 468 -24.55 -5.95 2.96
C SER A 468 -24.45 -7.14 2.04
N VAL A 469 -23.23 -7.67 1.89
CA VAL A 469 -22.95 -8.90 1.15
C VAL A 469 -22.40 -9.96 2.10
N GLN A 470 -22.73 -11.21 1.86
CA GLN A 470 -22.08 -12.31 2.57
C GLN A 470 -20.67 -12.50 2.02
N TYR A 471 -19.69 -12.67 2.90
CA TYR A 471 -18.31 -12.97 2.55
C TYR A 471 -17.78 -14.09 3.44
N PHE A 472 -16.76 -14.77 2.97
CA PHE A 472 -16.17 -15.90 3.66
C PHE A 472 -15.62 -15.52 5.03
N ARG A 473 -15.97 -16.32 6.03
CA ARG A 473 -15.41 -16.27 7.38
C ARG A 473 -15.11 -17.70 7.82
N HIS A 474 -14.01 -17.89 8.51
CA HIS A 474 -13.79 -19.16 9.17
C HIS A 474 -14.80 -19.34 10.30
N SER A 475 -15.36 -20.54 10.40
CA SER A 475 -16.07 -20.97 11.61
C SER A 475 -15.05 -21.02 12.75
N ASN A 476 -15.41 -20.45 13.89
CA ASN A 476 -14.58 -20.52 15.10
C ASN A 476 -14.44 -21.95 15.58
#